data_d8ddbd4776cd7879aafb61f4eb48fcbb
#
_entry.id   d8ddbd4776cd7879aafb61f4eb48fcbb
#
_cell.length_a   1.000
_cell.length_b   1.000
_cell.length_c   1.000
_cell.angle_alpha   90.00
_cell.angle_beta   90.00
_cell.angle_gamma   90.00
#
_symmetry.space_group_name_H-M   'P 1'
#
loop_
_entity.id
_entity.type
_entity.pdbx_description
1 polymer ?
#
loop_
_entity_poly.entity_id
_entity_poly.type
_entity_poly.pdbx_seq_one_letter_code
_entity_poly.pdbx_strand_id
1 'polypeptide(L)'
;RRHHKVVDSQPDVYSVEALQEIKVIHETTVGRSEQATDGFYAKILLNDLRRIVVNHNIGNVAIDSPGAIQAQTVNVKTTRKAVAINAPQGTIGADQNASRYIQHLISRYNEFASADKTRATKFSYGAISRNIQSNFQAPWKLVSMDDFDALCSYLQQRISRTRIAKSNAAKGYCSFSSFEEFTADHR
;
A
#
# COMPACT_ATOMS: atom_id res chain seq x y z
N ARG A 1 21.39 20.43 46.23
CA ARG A 1 19.96 20.48 46.61
C ARG A 1 18.97 20.05 45.49
N ARG A 2 19.36 19.99 44.22
CA ARG A 2 18.49 19.55 43.14
C ARG A 2 18.47 18.01 42.95
N HIS A 3 19.57 17.33 43.28
CA HIS A 3 19.71 15.87 43.08
C HIS A 3 18.85 15.07 44.06
N HIS A 4 18.67 15.49 45.29
CA HIS A 4 17.80 14.79 46.25
C HIS A 4 16.34 14.71 45.79
N LYS A 5 15.81 15.79 45.20
CA LYS A 5 14.40 15.78 44.71
C LYS A 5 14.15 14.80 43.57
N VAL A 6 15.14 14.52 42.71
CA VAL A 6 15.03 13.60 41.61
C VAL A 6 15.04 12.16 42.16
N VAL A 7 15.93 11.85 43.06
CA VAL A 7 16.02 10.52 43.69
C VAL A 7 14.75 10.21 44.51
N ASP A 8 14.27 11.15 45.29
CA ASP A 8 13.11 10.99 46.15
C ASP A 8 11.77 10.88 45.36
N SER A 9 11.75 11.40 44.12
CA SER A 9 10.57 11.34 43.26
C SER A 9 10.49 10.08 42.36
N GLN A 10 11.50 9.22 42.40
CA GLN A 10 11.58 8.02 41.51
C GLN A 10 12.05 6.78 42.30
N PRO A 11 11.28 6.32 43.30
CA PRO A 11 11.66 5.17 44.15
C PRO A 11 11.83 3.87 43.36
N ASP A 12 11.13 3.71 42.24
CA ASP A 12 11.21 2.51 41.37
C ASP A 12 12.52 2.45 40.58
N VAL A 13 13.17 3.60 40.36
CA VAL A 13 14.44 3.70 39.62
C VAL A 13 15.65 3.72 40.55
N TYR A 14 15.50 4.34 41.72
CA TYR A 14 16.54 4.47 42.76
C TYR A 14 16.09 3.71 44.00
N SER A 15 16.05 2.38 43.90
CA SER A 15 15.81 1.55 45.08
C SER A 15 16.92 1.73 46.13
N VAL A 16 16.63 1.41 47.38
CA VAL A 16 17.60 1.55 48.47
C VAL A 16 18.86 0.74 48.15
N GLU A 17 18.71 -0.42 47.54
CA GLU A 17 19.82 -1.30 47.14
C GLU A 17 20.66 -0.64 46.05
N ALA A 18 20.03 -0.02 45.03
CA ALA A 18 20.76 0.71 43.98
C ALA A 18 21.52 1.90 44.52
N LEU A 19 20.95 2.62 45.48
CA LEU A 19 21.62 3.73 46.13
C LEU A 19 22.80 3.28 47.02
N GLN A 20 22.67 2.15 47.72
CA GLN A 20 23.77 1.56 48.50
C GLN A 20 24.89 1.07 47.59
N GLU A 21 24.58 0.50 46.46
CA GLU A 21 25.59 0.06 45.47
C GLU A 21 26.33 1.26 44.87
N ILE A 22 25.64 2.33 44.51
CA ILE A 22 26.24 3.60 44.06
C ILE A 22 27.15 4.14 45.15
N LYS A 23 26.74 4.15 46.42
CA LYS A 23 27.54 4.61 47.56
C LYS A 23 28.81 3.79 47.70
N VAL A 24 28.73 2.46 47.70
CA VAL A 24 29.88 1.57 47.80
C VAL A 24 30.86 1.80 46.66
N ILE A 25 30.37 1.93 45.44
CA ILE A 25 31.22 2.23 44.28
C ILE A 25 31.90 3.59 44.43
N HIS A 26 31.19 4.59 44.91
CA HIS A 26 31.75 5.89 45.13
C HIS A 26 32.83 5.88 46.23
N GLU A 27 32.56 5.23 47.35
CA GLU A 27 33.50 5.14 48.48
C GLU A 27 34.77 4.30 48.16
N THR A 28 34.64 3.26 47.32
CA THR A 28 35.76 2.46 46.83
C THR A 28 36.59 3.15 45.77
N THR A 29 36.02 4.15 45.09
CA THR A 29 36.65 4.86 43.97
C THR A 29 37.32 6.16 44.39
N VAL A 30 37.03 6.68 45.60
CA VAL A 30 37.67 7.88 46.15
C VAL A 30 39.18 7.61 46.32
N GLY A 31 39.98 8.04 45.35
CA GLY A 31 41.44 7.87 45.29
C GLY A 31 41.97 7.12 44.05
N ARG A 32 41.09 6.59 43.17
CA ARG A 32 41.49 6.06 41.86
C ARG A 32 41.13 7.01 40.73
N SER A 33 41.97 7.12 39.72
CA SER A 33 41.87 8.08 38.62
C SER A 33 40.46 8.11 37.99
N GLU A 34 39.92 9.27 37.85
CA GLU A 34 38.54 9.69 37.57
C GLU A 34 37.93 9.18 36.24
N GLN A 35 38.68 8.52 35.36
CA GLN A 35 38.26 8.25 33.98
C GLN A 35 37.26 7.11 33.80
N ALA A 36 37.17 6.11 34.67
CA ALA A 36 36.28 4.96 34.50
C ALA A 36 34.85 5.19 35.02
N THR A 37 34.72 6.04 36.07
CA THR A 37 33.44 6.38 36.71
C THR A 37 32.67 7.42 35.93
N ASP A 38 33.34 8.39 35.28
CA ASP A 38 32.69 9.43 34.48
C ASP A 38 31.95 8.85 33.29
N GLY A 39 32.49 7.83 32.63
CA GLY A 39 31.83 7.14 31.53
C GLY A 39 30.55 6.41 31.94
N PHE A 40 30.50 5.85 33.17
CA PHE A 40 29.29 5.18 33.67
C PHE A 40 28.21 6.20 34.05
N TYR A 41 28.54 7.23 34.77
CA TYR A 41 27.59 8.32 35.10
C TYR A 41 27.12 9.07 33.86
N ALA A 42 27.98 9.29 32.87
CA ALA A 42 27.60 9.87 31.60
C ALA A 42 26.56 9.04 30.84
N LYS A 43 26.69 7.70 30.86
CA LYS A 43 25.69 6.79 30.26
C LYS A 43 24.36 6.85 30.99
N ILE A 44 24.33 6.85 32.32
CA ILE A 44 23.10 6.97 33.11
C ILE A 44 22.42 8.31 32.81
N LEU A 45 23.16 9.44 32.90
CA LEU A 45 22.62 10.75 32.58
C LEU A 45 22.11 10.87 31.14
N LEU A 46 22.80 10.26 30.18
CA LEU A 46 22.36 10.24 28.79
C LEU A 46 21.05 9.45 28.61
N ASN A 47 20.91 8.33 29.29
CA ASN A 47 19.68 7.53 29.26
C ASN A 47 18.51 8.27 29.91
N ASP A 48 18.74 8.94 31.04
CA ASP A 48 17.72 9.73 31.72
C ASP A 48 17.32 10.95 30.87
N LEU A 49 18.28 11.62 30.25
CA LEU A 49 18.01 12.70 29.31
C LEU A 49 17.15 12.21 28.12
N ARG A 50 17.48 11.06 27.55
CA ARG A 50 16.69 10.43 26.47
C ARG A 50 15.27 10.14 26.92
N ARG A 51 15.06 9.55 28.10
CA ARG A 51 13.72 9.30 28.66
C ARG A 51 12.93 10.58 28.88
N ILE A 52 13.54 11.63 29.40
CA ILE A 52 12.90 12.94 29.64
C ILE A 52 12.47 13.57 28.30
N VAL A 53 13.36 13.54 27.30
CA VAL A 53 13.06 14.09 25.97
C VAL A 53 11.90 13.34 25.32
N VAL A 54 11.86 12.00 25.42
CA VAL A 54 10.78 11.18 24.86
C VAL A 54 9.45 11.41 25.58
N ASN A 55 9.47 11.48 26.93
CA ASN A 55 8.25 11.60 27.74
C ASN A 55 7.59 12.98 27.68
N HIS A 56 8.33 14.05 27.37
CA HIS A 56 7.83 15.43 27.32
C HIS A 56 7.75 15.99 25.89
N ASN A 57 7.98 15.17 24.88
CA ASN A 57 7.93 15.61 23.50
C ASN A 57 6.52 15.38 22.91
N ILE A 58 5.91 16.44 22.41
CA ILE A 58 4.61 16.42 21.73
C ILE A 58 4.77 16.10 20.22
N GLY A 59 6.00 15.97 19.73
CA GLY A 59 6.32 15.73 18.33
C GLY A 59 6.97 14.37 18.05
N ASN A 60 7.43 14.20 16.82
CA ASN A 60 8.18 13.01 16.43
C ASN A 60 9.59 13.05 17.00
N VAL A 61 9.99 11.99 17.70
CA VAL A 61 11.34 11.82 18.23
C VAL A 61 12.06 10.69 17.50
N ALA A 62 13.22 10.98 16.92
CA ALA A 62 14.11 9.97 16.39
C ALA A 62 15.44 10.02 17.13
N ILE A 63 15.76 8.99 17.89
CA ILE A 63 17.02 8.85 18.63
C ILE A 63 17.77 7.66 18.05
N ASP A 64 19.04 7.86 17.67
CA ASP A 64 19.92 6.82 17.10
C ASP A 64 19.29 6.01 15.94
N SER A 65 18.48 6.66 15.14
CA SER A 65 17.76 6.04 14.02
C SER A 65 18.28 6.58 12.68
N PRO A 66 19.34 6.01 12.11
CA PRO A 66 19.85 6.45 10.81
C PRO A 66 18.77 6.32 9.74
N GLY A 67 18.51 7.39 9.00
CA GLY A 67 17.47 7.42 7.97
C GLY A 67 16.04 7.67 8.46
N ALA A 68 15.84 8.02 9.73
CA ALA A 68 14.53 8.40 10.24
C ALA A 68 14.03 9.70 9.58
N ILE A 69 12.79 9.66 9.10
CA ILE A 69 12.12 10.85 8.55
C ILE A 69 11.32 11.50 9.66
N GLN A 70 11.74 12.71 10.05
CA GLN A 70 11.00 13.55 11.00
C GLN A 70 10.13 14.55 10.23
N ALA A 71 8.82 14.33 10.24
CA ALA A 71 7.88 15.24 9.62
C ALA A 71 6.58 15.29 10.42
N GLN A 72 5.94 16.44 10.46
CA GLN A 72 4.63 16.61 11.09
C GLN A 72 3.55 15.81 10.35
N THR A 73 3.71 15.61 9.05
CA THR A 73 2.83 14.78 8.23
C THR A 73 3.68 14.03 7.20
N VAL A 74 3.61 12.69 7.19
CA VAL A 74 4.29 11.85 6.21
C VAL A 74 3.26 11.32 5.23
N ASN A 75 3.30 11.80 3.98
CA ASN A 75 2.51 11.27 2.88
C ASN A 75 3.30 10.16 2.17
N VAL A 76 3.05 8.91 2.53
CA VAL A 76 3.66 7.77 1.86
C VAL A 76 2.82 7.39 0.64
N LYS A 77 3.28 7.78 -0.56
CA LYS A 77 2.73 7.25 -1.81
C LYS A 77 3.37 5.89 -2.09
N THR A 78 2.70 4.82 -1.70
CA THR A 78 3.07 3.48 -2.14
C THR A 78 2.64 3.30 -3.59
N THR A 79 3.55 3.46 -4.52
CA THR A 79 3.38 2.98 -5.90
C THR A 79 3.44 1.45 -5.88
N ARG A 80 2.28 0.80 -5.92
CA ARG A 80 2.24 -0.63 -6.19
C ARG A 80 2.76 -0.82 -7.61
N LYS A 81 3.94 -1.40 -7.76
CA LYS A 81 4.40 -1.87 -9.07
C LYS A 81 3.37 -2.90 -9.55
N ALA A 82 2.74 -2.62 -10.70
CA ALA A 82 1.89 -3.60 -11.35
C ALA A 82 2.77 -4.85 -11.62
N VAL A 83 2.37 -5.98 -11.05
CA VAL A 83 3.03 -7.25 -11.36
C VAL A 83 2.72 -7.56 -12.82
N ALA A 84 3.73 -7.56 -13.67
CA ALA A 84 3.58 -8.02 -15.05
C ALA A 84 3.30 -9.52 -14.99
N ILE A 85 2.07 -9.91 -15.27
CA ILE A 85 1.70 -11.32 -15.40
C ILE A 85 2.19 -11.75 -16.78
N ASN A 86 3.25 -12.55 -16.84
CA ASN A 86 3.61 -13.26 -18.05
C ASN A 86 2.56 -14.35 -18.29
N ALA A 87 1.67 -14.09 -19.24
CA ALA A 87 0.62 -15.02 -19.58
C ALA A 87 1.23 -16.26 -20.27
N PRO A 88 0.89 -17.50 -19.82
CA PRO A 88 1.35 -18.72 -20.46
C PRO A 88 0.86 -18.82 -21.91
N GLN A 89 1.59 -19.56 -22.75
CA GLN A 89 1.13 -19.87 -24.11
C GLN A 89 -0.22 -20.58 -24.05
N GLY A 90 -1.08 -20.32 -25.05
CA GLY A 90 -2.44 -20.85 -25.09
C GLY A 90 -3.47 -20.04 -24.27
N THR A 91 -3.05 -18.95 -23.67
CA THR A 91 -3.96 -18.00 -22.98
C THR A 91 -4.15 -16.72 -23.80
N ILE A 92 -5.28 -16.03 -23.59
CA ILE A 92 -5.60 -14.76 -24.26
C ILE A 92 -4.51 -13.70 -24.04
N GLY A 93 -3.89 -13.69 -22.87
CA GLY A 93 -2.84 -12.73 -22.54
C GLY A 93 -1.52 -12.94 -23.30
N ALA A 94 -1.29 -14.13 -23.86
CA ALA A 94 -0.12 -14.47 -24.67
C ALA A 94 -0.28 -14.04 -26.13
N ASP A 95 -1.51 -13.98 -26.64
CA ASP A 95 -1.82 -13.50 -27.99
C ASP A 95 -2.03 -11.97 -27.95
N GLN A 96 -1.23 -11.25 -28.73
CA GLN A 96 -1.23 -9.79 -28.72
C GLN A 96 -2.55 -9.21 -29.28
N ASN A 97 -3.09 -9.80 -30.34
CA ASN A 97 -4.31 -9.28 -30.97
C ASN A 97 -5.54 -9.59 -30.11
N ALA A 98 -5.66 -10.80 -29.62
CA ALA A 98 -6.73 -11.20 -28.71
C ALA A 98 -6.70 -10.36 -27.41
N SER A 99 -5.50 -10.18 -26.85
CA SER A 99 -5.32 -9.37 -25.64
C SER A 99 -5.73 -7.90 -25.83
N ARG A 100 -5.33 -7.29 -26.96
CA ARG A 100 -5.71 -5.91 -27.31
C ARG A 100 -7.23 -5.79 -27.51
N TYR A 101 -7.84 -6.76 -28.19
CA TYR A 101 -9.27 -6.71 -28.43
C TYR A 101 -10.10 -6.87 -27.15
N ILE A 102 -9.74 -7.80 -26.26
CA ILE A 102 -10.39 -7.93 -24.95
C ILE A 102 -10.23 -6.64 -24.13
N GLN A 103 -9.03 -6.05 -24.13
CA GLN A 103 -8.80 -4.76 -23.45
C GLN A 103 -9.67 -3.64 -24.06
N HIS A 104 -9.84 -3.63 -25.37
CA HIS A 104 -10.72 -2.67 -26.07
C HIS A 104 -12.18 -2.84 -25.61
N LEU A 105 -12.71 -4.09 -25.59
CA LEU A 105 -14.07 -4.34 -25.13
C LEU A 105 -14.28 -3.96 -23.65
N ILE A 106 -13.31 -4.26 -22.79
CA ILE A 106 -13.34 -3.84 -21.36
C ILE A 106 -13.38 -2.33 -21.24
N SER A 107 -12.54 -1.63 -22.00
CA SER A 107 -12.49 -0.16 -22.00
C SER A 107 -13.82 0.44 -22.50
N ARG A 108 -14.38 -0.12 -23.56
CA ARG A 108 -15.66 0.29 -24.11
C ARG A 108 -16.82 0.09 -23.14
N TYR A 109 -16.85 -1.06 -22.46
CA TYR A 109 -17.81 -1.30 -21.38
C TYR A 109 -17.69 -0.26 -20.26
N ASN A 110 -16.46 0.00 -19.81
CA ASN A 110 -16.21 0.95 -18.73
C ASN A 110 -16.63 2.39 -19.12
N GLU A 111 -16.32 2.81 -20.34
CA GLU A 111 -16.75 4.10 -20.90
C GLU A 111 -18.28 4.24 -20.84
N PHE A 112 -19.01 3.29 -21.41
CA PHE A 112 -20.46 3.34 -21.47
C PHE A 112 -21.12 3.19 -20.09
N ALA A 113 -20.58 2.33 -19.25
CA ALA A 113 -21.14 2.09 -17.93
C ALA A 113 -20.83 3.22 -16.92
N SER A 114 -19.71 3.93 -17.06
CA SER A 114 -19.38 5.08 -16.22
C SER A 114 -20.18 6.33 -16.56
N ALA A 115 -20.56 6.48 -17.82
CA ALA A 115 -21.35 7.61 -18.28
C ALA A 115 -22.84 7.53 -17.87
N ASP A 116 -23.30 6.40 -17.38
CA ASP A 116 -24.67 6.22 -16.88
C ASP A 116 -24.84 6.84 -15.49
N LYS A 117 -25.39 8.06 -15.45
CA LYS A 117 -25.68 8.81 -14.22
C LYS A 117 -26.93 8.31 -13.46
N THR A 118 -27.71 7.40 -14.05
CA THR A 118 -28.95 6.89 -13.42
C THR A 118 -28.73 5.67 -12.52
N ARG A 119 -27.49 5.25 -12.33
CA ARG A 119 -27.13 4.10 -11.49
C ARG A 119 -27.36 4.40 -10.02
N ALA A 120 -27.97 3.47 -9.31
CA ALA A 120 -28.18 3.56 -7.87
C ALA A 120 -26.86 3.45 -7.07
N THR A 121 -25.82 2.83 -7.66
CA THR A 121 -24.52 2.62 -7.01
C THR A 121 -23.39 3.25 -7.79
N LYS A 122 -22.35 3.73 -7.10
CA LYS A 122 -21.15 4.31 -7.72
C LYS A 122 -20.49 3.30 -8.66
N PHE A 123 -20.11 3.75 -9.86
CA PHE A 123 -19.41 2.91 -10.83
C PHE A 123 -18.02 2.47 -10.33
N SER A 124 -17.67 1.21 -10.56
CA SER A 124 -16.35 0.65 -10.24
C SER A 124 -15.71 0.05 -11.49
N TYR A 125 -14.57 0.61 -11.91
CA TYR A 125 -13.79 0.12 -13.06
C TYR A 125 -13.34 -1.34 -12.93
N GLY A 126 -13.11 -1.82 -11.71
CA GLY A 126 -12.71 -3.21 -11.45
C GLY A 126 -13.86 -4.23 -11.45
N ALA A 127 -15.11 -3.78 -11.55
CA ALA A 127 -16.27 -4.68 -11.47
C ALA A 127 -16.31 -5.68 -12.63
N ILE A 128 -16.03 -5.23 -13.86
CA ILE A 128 -16.03 -6.11 -15.03
C ILE A 128 -14.96 -7.20 -14.95
N SER A 129 -13.75 -6.86 -14.48
CA SER A 129 -12.66 -7.82 -14.31
C SER A 129 -12.98 -8.87 -13.24
N ARG A 130 -13.61 -8.48 -12.14
CA ARG A 130 -14.10 -9.44 -11.12
C ARG A 130 -15.19 -10.36 -11.67
N ASN A 131 -16.10 -9.82 -12.46
CA ASN A 131 -17.16 -10.61 -13.09
C ASN A 131 -16.59 -11.62 -14.11
N ILE A 132 -15.58 -11.23 -14.90
CA ILE A 132 -14.86 -12.16 -15.77
C ILE A 132 -14.22 -13.26 -14.93
N GLN A 133 -13.49 -12.89 -13.89
CA GLN A 133 -12.82 -13.87 -13.01
C GLN A 133 -13.83 -14.84 -12.36
N SER A 134 -15.00 -14.38 -11.99
CA SER A 134 -16.06 -15.23 -11.43
C SER A 134 -16.65 -16.20 -12.48
N ASN A 135 -16.85 -15.76 -13.73
CA ASN A 135 -17.47 -16.59 -14.78
C ASN A 135 -16.48 -17.56 -15.43
N PHE A 136 -15.23 -17.15 -15.62
CA PHE A 136 -14.18 -17.92 -16.31
C PHE A 136 -13.17 -18.52 -15.34
N GLN A 137 -13.37 -18.36 -14.00
CA GLN A 137 -12.51 -18.88 -12.93
C GLN A 137 -11.04 -18.43 -13.03
N ALA A 138 -10.74 -17.43 -13.88
CA ALA A 138 -9.40 -16.89 -14.09
C ALA A 138 -9.45 -15.38 -14.41
N PRO A 139 -8.40 -14.63 -14.10
CA PRO A 139 -8.23 -13.30 -14.67
C PRO A 139 -8.22 -13.36 -16.19
N TRP A 140 -8.84 -12.41 -16.89
CA TRP A 140 -9.04 -12.45 -18.34
C TRP A 140 -7.77 -12.75 -19.16
N LYS A 141 -6.59 -12.33 -18.69
CA LYS A 141 -5.30 -12.63 -19.34
C LYS A 141 -4.91 -14.10 -19.27
N LEU A 142 -5.40 -14.83 -18.28
CA LEU A 142 -5.11 -16.24 -18.04
C LEU A 142 -6.23 -17.17 -18.53
N VAL A 143 -7.30 -16.61 -19.07
CA VAL A 143 -8.36 -17.40 -19.72
C VAL A 143 -7.78 -18.10 -20.96
N SER A 144 -8.18 -19.38 -21.19
CA SER A 144 -7.74 -20.15 -22.35
C SER A 144 -8.14 -19.46 -23.67
N MET A 145 -7.34 -19.64 -24.70
CA MET A 145 -7.66 -19.18 -26.04
C MET A 145 -8.90 -19.88 -26.60
N ASP A 146 -9.21 -21.10 -26.16
CA ASP A 146 -10.41 -21.83 -26.52
C ASP A 146 -11.70 -21.13 -26.05
N ASP A 147 -11.59 -20.37 -24.95
CA ASP A 147 -12.71 -19.58 -24.38
C ASP A 147 -12.77 -18.15 -24.92
N PHE A 148 -11.93 -17.79 -25.90
CA PHE A 148 -11.83 -16.42 -26.42
C PHE A 148 -13.19 -15.92 -26.94
N ASP A 149 -13.85 -16.70 -27.79
CA ASP A 149 -15.15 -16.32 -28.39
C ASP A 149 -16.26 -16.20 -27.32
N ALA A 150 -16.23 -17.08 -26.31
CA ALA A 150 -17.14 -17.03 -25.19
C ALA A 150 -16.94 -15.75 -24.37
N LEU A 151 -15.67 -15.36 -24.11
CA LEU A 151 -15.35 -14.14 -23.40
C LEU A 151 -15.71 -12.87 -24.22
N CYS A 152 -15.46 -12.89 -25.54
CA CYS A 152 -15.87 -11.82 -26.44
C CYS A 152 -17.40 -11.63 -26.39
N SER A 153 -18.16 -12.71 -26.58
CA SER A 153 -19.61 -12.70 -26.55
C SER A 153 -20.15 -12.19 -25.20
N TYR A 154 -19.54 -12.62 -24.09
CA TYR A 154 -19.88 -12.13 -22.77
C TYR A 154 -19.69 -10.61 -22.64
N LEU A 155 -18.54 -10.09 -23.07
CA LEU A 155 -18.25 -8.65 -22.98
C LEU A 155 -19.15 -7.83 -23.89
N GLN A 156 -19.38 -8.29 -25.13
CA GLN A 156 -20.29 -7.65 -26.09
C GLN A 156 -21.73 -7.59 -25.55
N GLN A 157 -22.19 -8.66 -24.92
CA GLN A 157 -23.49 -8.70 -24.25
C GLN A 157 -23.55 -7.69 -23.08
N ARG A 158 -22.45 -7.58 -22.28
CA ARG A 158 -22.38 -6.60 -21.19
C ARG A 158 -22.41 -5.16 -21.72
N ILE A 159 -21.74 -4.87 -22.83
CA ILE A 159 -21.79 -3.56 -23.51
C ILE A 159 -23.22 -3.28 -23.99
N SER A 160 -23.84 -4.20 -24.72
CA SER A 160 -25.18 -4.04 -25.29
C SER A 160 -26.27 -3.79 -24.25
N ARG A 161 -26.06 -4.25 -23.01
CA ARG A 161 -26.98 -3.96 -21.88
C ARG A 161 -26.84 -2.56 -21.31
N THR A 162 -25.80 -1.81 -21.66
CA THR A 162 -25.63 -0.43 -21.19
C THR A 162 -26.67 0.51 -21.82
N ARG A 163 -26.98 1.61 -21.12
CA ARG A 163 -27.94 2.61 -21.61
C ARG A 163 -27.48 3.26 -22.92
N ILE A 164 -26.18 3.57 -23.04
CA ILE A 164 -25.61 4.17 -24.23
C ILE A 164 -25.72 3.21 -25.42
N ALA A 165 -25.36 1.93 -25.24
CA ALA A 165 -25.44 0.97 -26.31
C ALA A 165 -26.89 0.75 -26.80
N LYS A 166 -27.87 0.75 -25.89
CA LYS A 166 -29.30 0.69 -26.26
C LYS A 166 -29.72 1.94 -27.06
N SER A 167 -29.26 3.11 -26.66
CA SER A 167 -29.51 4.35 -27.41
C SER A 167 -28.85 4.35 -28.81
N ASN A 168 -27.61 3.81 -28.89
CA ASN A 168 -26.90 3.65 -30.15
C ASN A 168 -27.65 2.70 -31.09
N ALA A 169 -28.05 1.52 -30.57
CA ALA A 169 -28.81 0.54 -31.34
C ALA A 169 -30.13 1.12 -31.88
N ALA A 170 -30.85 1.93 -31.08
CA ALA A 170 -32.07 2.61 -31.54
C ALA A 170 -31.80 3.62 -32.67
N LYS A 171 -30.56 4.10 -32.80
CA LYS A 171 -30.11 5.02 -33.86
C LYS A 171 -29.42 4.31 -35.04
N GLY A 172 -29.31 2.96 -34.99
CA GLY A 172 -28.62 2.18 -36.00
C GLY A 172 -27.07 2.17 -35.87
N TYR A 173 -26.51 2.62 -34.75
CA TYR A 173 -25.06 2.65 -34.56
C TYR A 173 -24.57 1.40 -33.83
N CYS A 174 -23.44 0.83 -34.30
CA CYS A 174 -22.72 -0.20 -33.60
C CYS A 174 -22.01 0.36 -32.35
N SER A 175 -22.04 -0.38 -31.26
CA SER A 175 -21.42 0.02 -29.98
C SER A 175 -20.02 -0.52 -29.79
N PHE A 176 -19.62 -1.49 -30.56
CA PHE A 176 -18.28 -2.11 -30.60
C PHE A 176 -18.00 -2.66 -32.01
N SER A 177 -16.73 -2.81 -32.37
CA SER A 177 -16.28 -3.47 -33.61
C SER A 177 -16.17 -4.97 -33.40
N SER A 178 -16.27 -5.75 -34.47
CA SER A 178 -15.92 -7.17 -34.47
C SER A 178 -14.39 -7.36 -34.27
N PHE A 179 -13.96 -8.58 -33.95
CA PHE A 179 -12.53 -8.88 -33.83
C PHE A 179 -11.79 -8.66 -35.15
N GLU A 180 -12.41 -9.02 -36.25
CA GLU A 180 -11.85 -8.87 -37.60
C GLU A 180 -11.68 -7.39 -37.99
N GLU A 181 -12.70 -6.57 -37.77
CA GLU A 181 -12.65 -5.13 -37.99
C GLU A 181 -11.59 -4.48 -37.13
N PHE A 182 -11.54 -4.84 -35.83
CA PHE A 182 -10.55 -4.30 -34.88
C PHE A 182 -9.12 -4.64 -35.31
N THR A 183 -8.86 -5.88 -35.75
CA THR A 183 -7.53 -6.30 -36.20
C THR A 183 -7.13 -5.68 -37.53
N ALA A 184 -8.08 -5.38 -38.41
CA ALA A 184 -7.82 -4.68 -39.67
C ALA A 184 -7.39 -3.22 -39.44
N ASP A 185 -8.05 -2.52 -38.49
CA ASP A 185 -7.78 -1.12 -38.18
C ASP A 185 -6.48 -0.90 -37.37
N HIS A 186 -5.93 -1.95 -36.76
CA HIS A 186 -4.75 -1.88 -35.85
C HIS A 186 -3.53 -2.66 -36.37
N ARG A 187 -3.48 -2.96 -37.65
CA ARG A 187 -2.30 -3.52 -38.35
C ARG A 187 -1.18 -2.53 -38.57
#